data_5233db2e7a2b41cd5028d63a084806a9
#
_entry.id   5233db2e7a2b41cd5028d63a084806a9
#
_cell.length_a   1.000
_cell.length_b   1.000
_cell.length_c   1.000
_cell.angle_alpha   90.00
_cell.angle_beta   90.00
_cell.angle_gamma   90.00
#
_symmetry.space_group_name_H-M   'P 1'
#
loop_
_entity.id
_entity.type
_entity.pdbx_description
1 polymer ?
#
loop_
_entity_poly.entity_id
_entity_poly.type
_entity_poly.pdbx_seq_one_letter_code
_entity_poly.pdbx_strand_id
1 'polypeptide(L)'
;GLSACSPTKTEIGNLNVIPQPQEVSQDIQAHPFVINPQTGIVYPEGNEKLQRTAEFLASYIKEATGITVRTTTEAARKNSIILAVDGSITNKEGYQLEVTSENIHLNGGSESGVFYGIQTLYKALPLTKNKQVSAAIPVGTVNDYPRFGYRGFMVDVGRHYFPVSYLKQIIDMLALHNINYFHWHLTEDQGWRIEIKKYPKLTEIGSMRPRTLIDRETQTYDETPHSGFYTQEEAKEIVKYAADRFITVIPEVDLPGHMMGALVSYPELGCTGGPYEIPCKWGVFPDVLCGGNDRTLQFAKDVLNEIMDIFPSPYIHIGGDECPKVRWEKCPVCQAKIRELGLKDTPKHSKENQLQTYFMSEVGKVINDRGRKMLGWDEMLEGGLAPGATVMSWTGVKGGIEAARLHHDAIMTPIQYLYFSNPTYNRIKGTKSLGRVYTFEPVSNELAEDERKYIIGTQGCIWTEWTRDSLKMEWQILPRMAALSEIQWTEPSHKNFDSFLKRLPALLAIYRDRGYDFRQDIYDVNIDIVPAPDEGKARIAFQTFDDAEIHYTLDGSVPD
;
A
#
# COMPACT_ATOMS: atom_id res chain seq x y z
N GLY A 1 -54.51 21.02 -15.66
CA GLY A 1 -53.33 21.72 -15.17
C GLY A 1 -52.09 21.03 -15.66
N LEU A 2 -51.37 21.64 -16.61
CA LEU A 2 -50.05 21.19 -17.02
C LEU A 2 -49.10 21.44 -15.83
N SER A 3 -48.71 20.36 -15.15
CA SER A 3 -47.61 20.40 -14.18
C SER A 3 -46.33 20.72 -14.98
N ALA A 4 -45.87 21.94 -14.90
CA ALA A 4 -44.56 22.30 -15.39
C ALA A 4 -43.52 21.51 -14.57
N CYS A 5 -42.90 20.48 -15.17
CA CYS A 5 -41.72 19.83 -14.59
C CYS A 5 -40.66 20.91 -14.45
N SER A 6 -40.30 21.27 -13.21
CA SER A 6 -39.13 22.09 -12.95
C SER A 6 -37.92 21.40 -13.56
N PRO A 7 -36.99 22.11 -14.27
CA PRO A 7 -35.80 21.51 -14.81
C PRO A 7 -35.00 20.86 -13.70
N THR A 8 -34.58 19.59 -13.90
CA THR A 8 -33.77 18.85 -12.95
C THR A 8 -32.44 19.58 -12.76
N LYS A 9 -32.11 19.93 -11.52
CA LYS A 9 -30.81 20.54 -11.18
C LYS A 9 -29.69 19.55 -11.50
N THR A 10 -28.59 20.06 -12.03
CA THR A 10 -27.39 19.28 -12.34
C THR A 10 -26.27 19.61 -11.36
N GLU A 11 -25.73 18.59 -10.74
CA GLU A 11 -24.47 18.72 -9.98
C GLU A 11 -23.30 18.36 -10.93
N ILE A 12 -22.32 19.27 -10.99
CA ILE A 12 -21.13 19.12 -11.81
C ILE A 12 -19.97 18.72 -10.91
N GLY A 13 -19.25 17.68 -11.30
CA GLY A 13 -18.07 17.20 -10.59
C GLY A 13 -16.84 18.07 -10.83
N ASN A 14 -15.67 17.51 -10.54
CA ASN A 14 -14.38 18.20 -10.62
C ASN A 14 -13.28 17.23 -11.06
N LEU A 15 -12.56 17.57 -12.12
CA LEU A 15 -11.46 16.76 -12.65
C LEU A 15 -10.18 16.83 -11.79
N ASN A 16 -10.09 17.77 -10.87
CA ASN A 16 -9.00 17.86 -9.89
C ASN A 16 -9.28 16.92 -8.73
N VAL A 17 -8.73 15.72 -8.83
CA VAL A 17 -8.95 14.61 -7.87
C VAL A 17 -7.69 14.28 -7.08
N ILE A 18 -7.77 13.27 -6.20
CA ILE A 18 -6.62 12.71 -5.48
C ILE A 18 -6.36 11.29 -6.02
N PRO A 19 -5.13 10.96 -6.45
CA PRO A 19 -3.98 11.88 -6.58
C PRO A 19 -4.20 12.93 -7.67
N GLN A 20 -3.59 14.12 -7.48
CA GLN A 20 -3.70 15.21 -8.44
C GLN A 20 -3.15 14.77 -9.80
N PRO A 21 -3.97 14.78 -10.87
CA PRO A 21 -3.45 14.54 -12.20
C PRO A 21 -2.42 15.59 -12.61
N GLN A 22 -1.46 15.21 -13.46
CA GLN A 22 -0.35 16.09 -13.82
C GLN A 22 -0.80 17.39 -14.51
N GLU A 23 -1.75 17.27 -15.44
CA GLU A 23 -2.27 18.42 -16.17
C GLU A 23 -3.79 18.32 -16.27
N VAL A 24 -4.47 19.32 -15.72
CA VAL A 24 -5.94 19.43 -15.76
C VAL A 24 -6.33 20.79 -16.28
N SER A 25 -7.24 20.80 -17.26
CA SER A 25 -7.92 22.00 -17.73
C SER A 25 -9.41 21.72 -17.75
N GLN A 26 -10.22 22.53 -17.09
CA GLN A 26 -11.66 22.36 -17.09
C GLN A 26 -12.38 23.68 -17.18
N ASP A 27 -13.55 23.67 -17.84
CA ASP A 27 -14.44 24.81 -18.01
C ASP A 27 -15.79 24.47 -17.41
N ILE A 28 -16.02 24.94 -16.18
CA ILE A 28 -17.27 24.67 -15.46
C ILE A 28 -18.45 25.51 -15.98
N GLN A 29 -18.20 26.51 -16.84
CA GLN A 29 -19.25 27.32 -17.45
C GLN A 29 -19.79 26.69 -18.75
N ALA A 30 -19.01 25.84 -19.43
CA ALA A 30 -19.47 25.12 -20.59
C ALA A 30 -20.50 24.07 -20.21
N HIS A 31 -21.42 23.75 -21.15
CA HIS A 31 -22.40 22.68 -20.90
C HIS A 31 -21.69 21.34 -20.68
N PRO A 32 -21.86 20.70 -19.51
CA PRO A 32 -21.09 19.53 -19.11
C PRO A 32 -21.57 18.27 -19.81
N PHE A 33 -20.78 17.20 -19.66
CA PHE A 33 -21.22 15.86 -20.04
C PHE A 33 -22.12 15.30 -18.94
N VAL A 34 -23.41 15.11 -19.24
CA VAL A 34 -24.40 14.61 -18.30
C VAL A 34 -24.53 13.10 -18.38
N ILE A 35 -24.42 12.42 -17.24
CA ILE A 35 -24.65 10.98 -17.12
C ILE A 35 -26.17 10.74 -17.06
N ASN A 36 -26.65 9.82 -17.88
CA ASN A 36 -28.05 9.39 -17.89
C ASN A 36 -28.18 7.90 -18.26
N PRO A 37 -29.39 7.30 -18.19
CA PRO A 37 -29.55 5.87 -18.51
C PRO A 37 -29.19 5.47 -19.94
N GLN A 38 -29.09 6.42 -20.86
CA GLN A 38 -28.67 6.17 -22.25
C GLN A 38 -27.16 6.26 -22.46
N THR A 39 -26.42 6.74 -21.46
CA THR A 39 -24.96 6.79 -21.52
C THR A 39 -24.40 5.37 -21.75
N GLY A 40 -23.52 5.24 -22.74
CA GLY A 40 -22.85 3.98 -23.06
C GLY A 40 -21.35 4.08 -22.82
N ILE A 41 -20.76 3.04 -22.26
CA ILE A 41 -19.30 2.92 -22.13
C ILE A 41 -18.85 1.99 -23.26
N VAL A 42 -17.96 2.50 -24.13
CA VAL A 42 -17.53 1.82 -25.34
C VAL A 42 -16.10 1.31 -25.16
N TYR A 43 -15.88 0.05 -25.47
CA TYR A 43 -14.57 -0.58 -25.46
C TYR A 43 -14.29 -1.25 -26.81
N PRO A 44 -13.02 -1.45 -27.20
CA PRO A 44 -12.68 -2.12 -28.45
C PRO A 44 -13.10 -3.59 -28.41
N GLU A 45 -13.73 -4.07 -29.50
CA GLU A 45 -14.10 -5.47 -29.65
C GLU A 45 -12.87 -6.38 -29.52
N GLY A 46 -12.99 -7.45 -28.74
CA GLY A 46 -11.94 -8.43 -28.53
C GLY A 46 -10.92 -8.05 -27.43
N ASN A 47 -11.00 -6.85 -26.87
CA ASN A 47 -10.13 -6.44 -25.75
C ASN A 47 -10.81 -6.74 -24.43
N GLU A 48 -10.52 -7.91 -23.84
CA GLU A 48 -11.13 -8.36 -22.58
C GLU A 48 -10.76 -7.48 -21.38
N LYS A 49 -9.54 -6.95 -21.35
CA LYS A 49 -9.08 -6.07 -20.27
C LYS A 49 -9.85 -4.75 -20.27
N LEU A 50 -10.08 -4.16 -21.45
CA LEU A 50 -10.89 -2.94 -21.55
C LEU A 50 -12.37 -3.20 -21.35
N GLN A 51 -12.87 -4.38 -21.73
CA GLN A 51 -14.23 -4.79 -21.40
C GLN A 51 -14.43 -4.79 -19.89
N ARG A 52 -13.52 -5.39 -19.15
CA ARG A 52 -13.56 -5.43 -17.69
C ARG A 52 -13.46 -4.02 -17.09
N THR A 53 -12.57 -3.18 -17.60
CA THR A 53 -12.43 -1.78 -17.19
C THR A 53 -13.73 -1.00 -17.44
N ALA A 54 -14.39 -1.24 -18.57
CA ALA A 54 -15.70 -0.64 -18.85
C ALA A 54 -16.75 -1.07 -17.81
N GLU A 55 -16.75 -2.33 -17.44
CA GLU A 55 -17.65 -2.88 -16.40
C GLU A 55 -17.35 -2.25 -15.01
N PHE A 56 -16.08 -2.06 -14.66
CA PHE A 56 -15.72 -1.32 -13.44
C PHE A 56 -16.27 0.11 -13.48
N LEU A 57 -16.10 0.82 -14.57
CA LEU A 57 -16.62 2.18 -14.70
C LEU A 57 -18.15 2.21 -14.57
N ALA A 58 -18.85 1.27 -15.18
CA ALA A 58 -20.29 1.14 -15.04
C ALA A 58 -20.70 0.95 -13.56
N SER A 59 -19.96 0.12 -12.83
CA SER A 59 -20.17 -0.08 -11.38
C SER A 59 -19.91 1.20 -10.59
N TYR A 60 -18.85 1.93 -10.90
CA TYR A 60 -18.53 3.20 -10.25
C TYR A 60 -19.62 4.26 -10.48
N ILE A 61 -20.13 4.33 -11.71
CA ILE A 61 -21.23 5.25 -12.04
C ILE A 61 -22.49 4.88 -11.24
N LYS A 62 -22.79 3.59 -11.14
CA LYS A 62 -23.92 3.09 -10.35
C LYS A 62 -23.76 3.43 -8.87
N GLU A 63 -22.57 3.22 -8.30
CA GLU A 63 -22.29 3.58 -6.91
C GLU A 63 -22.46 5.08 -6.66
N ALA A 64 -21.93 5.92 -7.54
CA ALA A 64 -21.94 7.37 -7.36
C ALA A 64 -23.31 8.00 -7.63
N THR A 65 -24.02 7.54 -8.66
CA THR A 65 -25.21 8.22 -9.19
C THR A 65 -26.51 7.42 -9.10
N GLY A 66 -26.42 6.11 -8.87
CA GLY A 66 -27.56 5.20 -8.94
C GLY A 66 -27.98 4.84 -10.36
N ILE A 67 -27.32 5.39 -11.39
CA ILE A 67 -27.66 5.18 -12.80
C ILE A 67 -26.99 3.92 -13.32
N THR A 68 -27.75 3.04 -13.98
CA THR A 68 -27.24 1.89 -14.70
C THR A 68 -26.94 2.29 -16.13
N VAL A 69 -25.68 2.18 -16.55
CA VAL A 69 -25.24 2.44 -17.91
C VAL A 69 -24.80 1.13 -18.56
N ARG A 70 -24.92 1.02 -19.88
CA ARG A 70 -24.51 -0.17 -20.61
C ARG A 70 -23.06 -0.09 -21.00
N THR A 71 -22.43 -1.24 -21.19
CA THR A 71 -21.14 -1.39 -21.85
C THR A 71 -21.36 -1.99 -23.24
N THR A 72 -20.64 -1.51 -24.24
CA THR A 72 -20.84 -1.89 -25.63
C THR A 72 -19.56 -1.76 -26.44
N THR A 73 -19.48 -2.41 -27.58
CA THR A 73 -18.39 -2.25 -28.55
C THR A 73 -18.70 -1.22 -29.64
N GLU A 74 -19.95 -0.72 -29.70
CA GLU A 74 -20.42 0.21 -30.73
C GLU A 74 -20.72 1.59 -30.11
N ALA A 75 -19.99 2.61 -30.57
CA ALA A 75 -20.21 3.98 -30.13
C ALA A 75 -21.47 4.57 -30.78
N ALA A 76 -22.33 5.20 -29.97
CA ALA A 76 -23.33 6.12 -30.45
C ALA A 76 -22.67 7.47 -30.79
N ARG A 77 -23.35 8.30 -31.58
CA ARG A 77 -22.84 9.62 -31.96
C ARG A 77 -22.60 10.52 -30.73
N LYS A 78 -23.45 10.43 -29.74
CA LYS A 78 -23.42 11.22 -28.50
C LYS A 78 -23.60 10.34 -27.29
N ASN A 79 -23.28 10.89 -26.12
CA ASN A 79 -23.53 10.27 -24.83
C ASN A 79 -22.74 8.96 -24.65
N SER A 80 -21.51 8.96 -25.15
CA SER A 80 -20.61 7.81 -25.06
C SER A 80 -19.33 8.17 -24.29
N ILE A 81 -18.88 7.24 -23.47
CA ILE A 81 -17.56 7.25 -22.82
C ILE A 81 -16.73 6.20 -23.57
N ILE A 82 -15.76 6.63 -24.35
CA ILE A 82 -15.03 5.79 -25.30
C ILE A 82 -13.64 5.49 -24.77
N LEU A 83 -13.38 4.22 -24.48
CA LEU A 83 -12.12 3.71 -23.98
C LEU A 83 -11.27 3.16 -25.13
N ALA A 84 -10.00 3.55 -25.18
CA ALA A 84 -9.07 3.03 -26.19
C ALA A 84 -7.63 3.02 -25.67
N VAL A 85 -6.79 2.22 -26.28
CA VAL A 85 -5.34 2.24 -26.08
C VAL A 85 -4.71 3.04 -27.21
N ASP A 86 -3.81 3.96 -26.86
CA ASP A 86 -3.02 4.76 -27.79
C ASP A 86 -1.54 4.54 -27.51
N GLY A 87 -0.89 3.73 -28.34
CA GLY A 87 0.53 3.38 -28.18
C GLY A 87 1.50 4.56 -28.32
N SER A 88 1.04 5.73 -28.80
CA SER A 88 1.85 6.95 -28.87
C SER A 88 2.04 7.62 -27.52
N ILE A 89 1.23 7.29 -26.52
CA ILE A 89 1.40 7.75 -25.15
C ILE A 89 2.63 7.03 -24.54
N THR A 90 3.65 7.79 -24.19
CA THR A 90 4.96 7.24 -23.80
C THR A 90 4.89 6.42 -22.52
N ASN A 91 4.25 6.95 -21.47
CA ASN A 91 4.08 6.22 -20.22
C ASN A 91 2.93 5.22 -20.36
N LYS A 92 3.21 3.93 -20.14
CA LYS A 92 2.21 2.86 -20.30
C LYS A 92 1.08 2.93 -19.27
N GLU A 93 1.32 3.52 -18.12
CA GLU A 93 0.31 3.79 -17.11
C GLU A 93 -0.33 5.19 -17.26
N GLY A 94 0.13 5.96 -18.23
CA GLY A 94 -0.41 7.29 -18.54
C GLY A 94 -1.71 7.22 -19.33
N TYR A 95 -2.46 8.31 -19.31
CA TYR A 95 -3.71 8.43 -20.08
C TYR A 95 -3.98 9.88 -20.47
N GLN A 96 -4.83 10.05 -21.46
CA GLN A 96 -5.39 11.31 -21.90
C GLN A 96 -6.90 11.22 -21.86
N LEU A 97 -7.53 12.19 -21.23
CA LEU A 97 -8.97 12.29 -21.07
C LEU A 97 -9.45 13.59 -21.71
N GLU A 98 -10.45 13.50 -22.59
CA GLU A 98 -11.11 14.65 -23.16
C GLU A 98 -12.61 14.55 -22.90
N VAL A 99 -13.15 15.56 -22.24
CA VAL A 99 -14.58 15.66 -21.94
C VAL A 99 -15.18 16.80 -22.78
N THR A 100 -16.15 16.47 -23.58
CA THR A 100 -17.03 17.43 -24.26
C THR A 100 -18.45 17.23 -23.76
N SER A 101 -19.37 18.13 -24.11
CA SER A 101 -20.78 17.95 -23.76
C SER A 101 -21.41 16.71 -24.40
N GLU A 102 -20.83 16.23 -25.48
CA GLU A 102 -21.37 15.11 -26.26
C GLU A 102 -20.74 13.75 -25.88
N ASN A 103 -19.43 13.71 -25.67
CA ASN A 103 -18.70 12.46 -25.44
C ASN A 103 -17.51 12.65 -24.51
N ILE A 104 -17.06 11.55 -23.92
CA ILE A 104 -15.79 11.46 -23.21
C ILE A 104 -14.90 10.49 -23.97
N HIS A 105 -13.68 10.93 -24.30
CA HIS A 105 -12.64 10.07 -24.89
C HIS A 105 -11.55 9.83 -23.84
N LEU A 106 -11.27 8.56 -23.55
CA LEU A 106 -10.24 8.14 -22.62
C LEU A 106 -9.27 7.20 -23.35
N ASN A 107 -8.04 7.69 -23.56
CA ASN A 107 -6.97 6.93 -24.22
C ASN A 107 -5.85 6.65 -23.20
N GLY A 108 -5.50 5.38 -23.04
CA GLY A 108 -4.39 4.97 -22.19
C GLY A 108 -3.16 4.58 -22.99
N GLY A 109 -1.97 4.73 -22.42
CA GLY A 109 -0.73 4.23 -23.01
C GLY A 109 -0.68 2.70 -23.08
N SER A 110 -1.50 2.06 -22.27
CA SER A 110 -1.85 0.65 -22.26
C SER A 110 -3.21 0.52 -21.56
N GLU A 111 -3.71 -0.70 -21.42
CA GLU A 111 -4.95 -0.96 -20.67
C GLU A 111 -4.88 -0.44 -19.23
N SER A 112 -3.71 -0.51 -18.60
CA SER A 112 -3.55 0.04 -17.24
C SER A 112 -3.75 1.55 -17.19
N GLY A 113 -3.31 2.27 -18.20
CA GLY A 113 -3.54 3.72 -18.31
C GLY A 113 -5.03 4.05 -18.37
N VAL A 114 -5.80 3.28 -19.13
CA VAL A 114 -7.26 3.42 -19.18
C VAL A 114 -7.88 3.19 -17.80
N PHE A 115 -7.40 2.19 -17.08
CA PHE A 115 -7.86 1.91 -15.72
C PHE A 115 -7.65 3.11 -14.77
N TYR A 116 -6.48 3.78 -14.83
CA TYR A 116 -6.25 4.98 -14.02
C TYR A 116 -7.12 6.14 -14.49
N GLY A 117 -7.41 6.23 -15.77
CA GLY A 117 -8.36 7.20 -16.30
C GLY A 117 -9.77 7.03 -15.74
N ILE A 118 -10.26 5.79 -15.60
CA ILE A 118 -11.58 5.56 -15.00
C ILE A 118 -11.57 5.83 -13.49
N GLN A 119 -10.44 5.66 -12.81
CA GLN A 119 -10.32 6.08 -11.41
C GLN A 119 -10.49 7.61 -11.28
N THR A 120 -9.89 8.37 -12.19
CA THR A 120 -10.08 9.81 -12.25
C THR A 120 -11.54 10.18 -12.53
N LEU A 121 -12.18 9.54 -13.50
CA LEU A 121 -13.60 9.77 -13.79
C LEU A 121 -14.49 9.47 -12.59
N TYR A 122 -14.26 8.36 -11.91
CA TYR A 122 -15.02 7.99 -10.71
C TYR A 122 -14.91 9.05 -9.62
N LYS A 123 -13.68 9.48 -9.32
CA LYS A 123 -13.42 10.50 -8.28
C LYS A 123 -13.88 11.89 -8.70
N ALA A 124 -14.01 12.15 -10.00
CA ALA A 124 -14.53 13.40 -10.53
C ALA A 124 -16.06 13.50 -10.46
N LEU A 125 -16.77 12.37 -10.40
CA LEU A 125 -18.23 12.34 -10.35
C LEU A 125 -18.77 12.92 -9.04
N PRO A 126 -19.83 13.73 -9.08
CA PRO A 126 -20.57 14.06 -7.86
C PRO A 126 -21.33 12.83 -7.36
N LEU A 127 -21.49 12.71 -6.04
CA LEU A 127 -22.29 11.65 -5.44
C LEU A 127 -23.75 12.10 -5.40
N THR A 128 -24.55 11.59 -6.33
CA THR A 128 -25.94 11.99 -6.54
C THR A 128 -26.94 10.86 -6.29
N LYS A 129 -26.46 9.68 -5.91
CA LYS A 129 -27.32 8.56 -5.52
C LYS A 129 -28.25 9.04 -4.38
N ASN A 130 -29.53 8.75 -4.47
CA ASN A 130 -30.56 9.18 -3.52
C ASN A 130 -30.86 10.70 -3.54
N LYS A 131 -30.36 11.43 -4.54
CA LYS A 131 -30.70 12.83 -4.79
C LYS A 131 -31.51 12.95 -6.08
N GLN A 132 -32.42 13.96 -6.15
CA GLN A 132 -33.17 14.25 -7.35
C GLN A 132 -32.47 15.29 -8.21
N VAL A 133 -31.21 14.97 -8.59
CA VAL A 133 -30.36 15.82 -9.41
C VAL A 133 -29.65 14.96 -10.44
N SER A 134 -29.26 15.55 -11.57
CA SER A 134 -28.41 14.90 -12.57
C SER A 134 -26.95 15.04 -12.16
N ALA A 135 -26.15 14.06 -12.54
CA ALA A 135 -24.70 14.07 -12.35
C ALA A 135 -24.00 14.38 -13.67
N ALA A 136 -23.01 15.26 -13.63
CA ALA A 136 -22.25 15.65 -14.82
C ALA A 136 -20.77 15.79 -14.51
N ILE A 137 -19.97 15.62 -15.57
CA ILE A 137 -18.53 15.85 -15.55
C ILE A 137 -18.24 17.13 -16.36
N PRO A 138 -17.42 18.06 -15.83
CA PRO A 138 -17.13 19.30 -16.53
C PRO A 138 -16.36 19.06 -17.83
N VAL A 139 -16.60 19.90 -18.82
CA VAL A 139 -15.82 19.95 -20.06
C VAL A 139 -14.36 20.24 -19.72
N GLY A 140 -13.44 19.50 -20.30
CA GLY A 140 -12.04 19.68 -20.05
C GLY A 140 -11.15 18.58 -20.57
N THR A 141 -9.89 18.67 -20.22
CA THR A 141 -8.85 17.69 -20.59
C THR A 141 -8.02 17.32 -19.39
N VAL A 142 -7.55 16.08 -19.37
CA VAL A 142 -6.56 15.60 -18.40
C VAL A 142 -5.45 14.89 -19.18
N ASN A 143 -4.21 15.29 -18.96
CA ASN A 143 -3.01 14.56 -19.39
C ASN A 143 -2.29 14.12 -18.15
N ASP A 144 -2.17 12.82 -17.95
CA ASP A 144 -1.74 12.27 -16.67
C ASP A 144 -0.83 11.06 -16.83
N TYR A 145 0.03 10.88 -15.84
CA TYR A 145 0.94 9.74 -15.74
C TYR A 145 1.48 9.67 -14.31
N PRO A 146 1.88 8.49 -13.82
CA PRO A 146 2.49 8.40 -12.50
C PRO A 146 3.94 8.87 -12.50
N ARG A 147 4.35 9.56 -11.44
CA ARG A 147 5.75 9.90 -11.20
C ARG A 147 6.62 8.64 -11.05
N PHE A 148 6.15 7.69 -10.23
CA PHE A 148 6.86 6.45 -9.96
C PHE A 148 6.13 5.24 -10.57
N GLY A 149 6.89 4.33 -11.14
CA GLY A 149 6.38 3.04 -11.61
C GLY A 149 6.05 2.08 -10.46
N TYR A 150 6.71 2.21 -9.32
CA TYR A 150 6.40 1.43 -8.13
C TYR A 150 5.61 2.30 -7.13
N ARG A 151 4.38 1.92 -6.87
CA ARG A 151 3.49 2.58 -5.92
C ARG A 151 2.86 1.49 -5.06
N GLY A 152 3.41 1.32 -3.86
CA GLY A 152 3.11 0.16 -3.04
C GLY A 152 2.35 0.46 -1.75
N PHE A 153 1.75 -0.61 -1.24
CA PHE A 153 1.19 -0.66 0.11
C PHE A 153 1.32 -2.07 0.67
N MET A 154 1.81 -2.20 1.90
CA MET A 154 2.04 -3.47 2.57
C MET A 154 1.02 -3.71 3.67
N VAL A 155 0.48 -4.92 3.72
CA VAL A 155 -0.38 -5.40 4.82
C VAL A 155 0.27 -6.62 5.46
N ASP A 156 0.48 -6.54 6.78
CA ASP A 156 0.93 -7.63 7.63
C ASP A 156 -0.29 -8.50 8.01
N VAL A 157 -0.26 -9.77 7.64
CA VAL A 157 -1.30 -10.73 8.02
C VAL A 157 -0.81 -11.75 9.05
N GLY A 158 0.48 -11.65 9.42
CA GLY A 158 1.12 -12.53 10.41
C GLY A 158 0.69 -12.21 11.83
N ARG A 159 0.77 -10.95 12.24
CA ARG A 159 0.39 -10.52 13.59
C ARG A 159 -1.12 -10.66 13.81
N HIS A 160 -1.91 -10.23 12.82
CA HIS A 160 -3.35 -10.53 12.78
C HIS A 160 -3.73 -10.99 11.39
N TYR A 161 -4.49 -12.08 11.33
CA TYR A 161 -5.01 -12.65 10.09
C TYR A 161 -6.23 -11.85 9.60
N PHE A 162 -6.27 -11.59 8.29
CA PHE A 162 -7.42 -10.98 7.61
C PHE A 162 -7.92 -11.93 6.52
N PRO A 163 -9.24 -12.20 6.44
CA PRO A 163 -9.77 -13.15 5.46
C PRO A 163 -9.69 -12.61 4.03
N VAL A 164 -9.77 -13.52 3.07
CA VAL A 164 -9.75 -13.21 1.62
C VAL A 164 -10.76 -12.13 1.25
N SER A 165 -11.98 -12.22 1.78
CA SER A 165 -13.03 -11.24 1.52
C SER A 165 -12.62 -9.81 1.91
N TYR A 166 -11.90 -9.66 3.01
CA TYR A 166 -11.42 -8.34 3.45
C TYR A 166 -10.21 -7.88 2.64
N LEU A 167 -9.31 -8.78 2.28
CA LEU A 167 -8.18 -8.42 1.41
C LEU A 167 -8.64 -7.91 0.05
N LYS A 168 -9.75 -8.43 -0.47
CA LYS A 168 -10.38 -7.88 -1.68
C LYS A 168 -10.84 -6.44 -1.48
N GLN A 169 -11.39 -6.10 -0.32
CA GLN A 169 -11.75 -4.72 0.01
C GLN A 169 -10.49 -3.81 0.09
N ILE A 170 -9.40 -4.31 0.66
CA ILE A 170 -8.12 -3.59 0.66
C ILE A 170 -7.64 -3.34 -0.78
N ILE A 171 -7.72 -4.35 -1.65
CA ILE A 171 -7.33 -4.20 -3.06
C ILE A 171 -8.21 -3.16 -3.77
N ASP A 172 -9.51 -3.13 -3.52
CA ASP A 172 -10.41 -2.08 -4.04
C ASP A 172 -9.97 -0.69 -3.57
N MET A 173 -9.55 -0.60 -2.32
CA MET A 173 -9.04 0.63 -1.72
C MET A 173 -7.74 1.09 -2.39
N LEU A 174 -6.82 0.15 -2.65
CA LEU A 174 -5.58 0.43 -3.38
C LEU A 174 -5.86 0.92 -4.79
N ALA A 175 -6.79 0.28 -5.50
CA ALA A 175 -7.19 0.68 -6.85
C ALA A 175 -7.72 2.13 -6.87
N LEU A 176 -8.56 2.50 -5.92
CA LEU A 176 -9.08 3.86 -5.77
C LEU A 176 -7.97 4.91 -5.64
N HIS A 177 -6.85 4.53 -5.04
CA HIS A 177 -5.70 5.40 -4.78
C HIS A 177 -4.57 5.29 -5.82
N ASN A 178 -4.80 4.64 -6.95
CA ASN A 178 -3.80 4.44 -8.02
C ASN A 178 -2.53 3.70 -7.57
N ILE A 179 -2.66 2.86 -6.56
CA ILE A 179 -1.56 2.01 -6.06
C ILE A 179 -1.52 0.74 -6.89
N ASN A 180 -0.33 0.35 -7.38
CA ASN A 180 -0.18 -0.76 -8.32
C ASN A 180 0.59 -1.97 -7.78
N TYR A 181 1.04 -1.92 -6.52
CA TYR A 181 1.68 -3.05 -5.85
C TYR A 181 1.06 -3.28 -4.47
N PHE A 182 0.58 -4.50 -4.25
CA PHE A 182 0.14 -4.98 -2.95
C PHE A 182 1.22 -5.89 -2.38
N HIS A 183 1.95 -5.41 -1.37
CA HIS A 183 2.97 -6.18 -0.68
C HIS A 183 2.30 -6.97 0.44
N TRP A 184 2.28 -8.29 0.30
CA TRP A 184 1.59 -9.20 1.21
C TRP A 184 2.60 -9.90 2.13
N HIS A 185 2.65 -9.44 3.37
CA HIS A 185 3.57 -9.96 4.39
C HIS A 185 2.93 -11.18 5.04
N LEU A 186 3.32 -12.38 4.57
CA LEU A 186 2.59 -13.64 4.78
C LEU A 186 3.08 -14.48 5.96
N THR A 187 4.27 -14.18 6.50
CA THR A 187 4.89 -15.04 7.50
C THR A 187 5.48 -14.23 8.64
N GLU A 188 5.27 -14.70 9.87
CA GLU A 188 5.74 -14.03 11.07
C GLU A 188 5.99 -15.01 12.22
N ASP A 189 6.56 -14.46 13.29
CA ASP A 189 6.76 -15.19 14.54
C ASP A 189 5.45 -15.71 15.11
N GLN A 190 4.39 -14.91 15.04
CA GLN A 190 3.10 -15.17 15.66
C GLN A 190 2.10 -15.89 14.75
N GLY A 191 2.50 -16.16 13.50
CA GLY A 191 1.64 -16.86 12.57
C GLY A 191 2.21 -16.97 11.16
N TRP A 192 2.25 -18.17 10.64
CA TRP A 192 2.56 -18.46 9.23
C TRP A 192 1.25 -18.58 8.46
N ARG A 193 1.07 -17.81 7.38
CA ARG A 193 -0.24 -17.63 6.76
C ARG A 193 -0.41 -18.24 5.37
N ILE A 194 0.63 -18.78 4.76
CA ILE A 194 0.54 -19.34 3.40
C ILE A 194 0.78 -20.86 3.40
N GLU A 195 -0.15 -21.61 2.82
CA GLU A 195 -0.01 -23.03 2.63
C GLU A 195 1.20 -23.34 1.73
N ILE A 196 2.08 -24.22 2.22
CA ILE A 196 3.20 -24.81 1.48
C ILE A 196 3.02 -26.32 1.49
N LYS A 197 2.77 -26.91 0.34
CA LYS A 197 2.38 -28.33 0.24
C LYS A 197 3.48 -29.28 0.71
N LYS A 198 4.74 -28.93 0.41
CA LYS A 198 5.88 -29.73 0.86
C LYS A 198 6.11 -29.66 2.38
N TYR A 199 5.64 -28.62 3.02
CA TYR A 199 5.80 -28.39 4.46
C TYR A 199 4.43 -28.09 5.12
N PRO A 200 3.53 -29.08 5.18
CA PRO A 200 2.14 -28.84 5.60
C PRO A 200 1.99 -28.38 7.05
N LYS A 201 2.93 -28.72 7.93
CA LYS A 201 2.89 -28.29 9.34
C LYS A 201 3.03 -26.78 9.50
N LEU A 202 3.57 -26.06 8.51
CA LEU A 202 3.66 -24.61 8.56
C LEU A 202 2.31 -23.94 8.83
N THR A 203 1.24 -24.46 8.21
CA THR A 203 -0.12 -23.97 8.45
C THR A 203 -0.89 -24.81 9.45
N GLU A 204 -0.65 -26.11 9.55
CA GLU A 204 -1.29 -26.97 10.54
C GLU A 204 -0.92 -26.59 11.98
N ILE A 205 0.32 -26.19 12.21
CA ILE A 205 0.86 -25.83 13.54
C ILE A 205 1.17 -24.33 13.61
N GLY A 206 1.87 -23.80 12.63
CA GLY A 206 2.43 -22.44 12.66
C GLY A 206 1.42 -21.33 12.42
N SER A 207 0.18 -21.63 12.05
CA SER A 207 -0.85 -20.63 11.81
C SER A 207 -1.71 -20.30 13.03
N MET A 208 -1.43 -20.91 14.18
CA MET A 208 -2.28 -20.85 15.37
C MET A 208 -1.48 -20.40 16.58
N ARG A 209 -2.09 -19.57 17.42
CA ARG A 209 -1.57 -19.21 18.74
C ARG A 209 -2.70 -19.22 19.76
N PRO A 210 -2.42 -19.55 21.05
CA PRO A 210 -3.49 -19.74 22.05
C PRO A 210 -4.07 -18.43 22.59
N ARG A 211 -3.34 -17.32 22.47
CA ARG A 211 -3.74 -16.01 22.99
C ARG A 211 -2.94 -14.90 22.33
N THR A 212 -3.32 -13.66 22.58
CA THR A 212 -2.65 -12.48 22.00
C THR A 212 -2.48 -11.40 23.05
N LEU A 213 -1.29 -10.77 23.10
CA LEU A 213 -1.03 -9.61 23.94
C LEU A 213 -1.87 -8.43 23.46
N ILE A 214 -2.69 -7.87 24.35
CA ILE A 214 -3.58 -6.73 24.04
C ILE A 214 -3.16 -5.43 24.75
N ASP A 215 -2.31 -5.50 25.76
CA ASP A 215 -1.78 -4.32 26.47
C ASP A 215 -0.32 -4.57 26.84
N ARG A 216 0.57 -3.73 26.31
CA ARG A 216 2.01 -3.84 26.55
C ARG A 216 2.40 -3.46 27.97
N GLU A 217 1.78 -2.43 28.55
CA GLU A 217 2.16 -1.91 29.85
C GLU A 217 1.77 -2.88 30.96
N THR A 218 0.56 -3.40 30.91
CA THR A 218 0.04 -4.36 31.90
C THR A 218 0.37 -5.82 31.58
N GLN A 219 0.92 -6.10 30.39
CA GLN A 219 1.15 -7.48 29.90
C GLN A 219 -0.12 -8.33 29.97
N THR A 220 -1.24 -7.73 29.55
CA THR A 220 -2.54 -8.39 29.53
C THR A 220 -2.75 -9.13 28.19
N TYR A 221 -3.22 -10.35 28.28
CA TYR A 221 -3.56 -11.20 27.13
C TYR A 221 -5.07 -11.38 27.04
N ASP A 222 -5.58 -11.57 25.83
CA ASP A 222 -7.02 -11.75 25.58
C ASP A 222 -7.53 -13.17 25.91
N GLU A 223 -6.62 -14.13 26.10
CA GLU A 223 -6.92 -15.55 26.34
C GLU A 223 -7.82 -16.17 25.25
N THR A 224 -7.80 -15.60 24.05
CA THR A 224 -8.60 -16.05 22.91
C THR A 224 -7.66 -16.61 21.82
N PRO A 225 -7.87 -17.87 21.38
CA PRO A 225 -7.07 -18.42 20.28
C PRO A 225 -7.22 -17.60 19.00
N HIS A 226 -6.10 -17.43 18.29
CA HIS A 226 -6.05 -16.73 17.00
C HIS A 226 -5.45 -17.68 15.96
N SER A 227 -6.12 -17.83 14.84
CA SER A 227 -5.67 -18.69 13.74
C SER A 227 -6.14 -18.19 12.40
N GLY A 228 -5.53 -18.69 11.35
CA GLY A 228 -5.92 -18.43 9.97
C GLY A 228 -4.75 -18.63 9.03
N PHE A 229 -5.05 -19.05 7.83
CA PHE A 229 -4.08 -19.14 6.75
C PHE A 229 -4.81 -19.11 5.41
N TYR A 230 -4.06 -18.86 4.35
CA TYR A 230 -4.55 -18.91 2.98
C TYR A 230 -4.09 -20.21 2.33
N THR A 231 -5.02 -20.91 1.69
CA THR A 231 -4.67 -22.00 0.78
C THR A 231 -3.99 -21.40 -0.46
N GLN A 232 -3.25 -22.21 -1.20
CA GLN A 232 -2.64 -21.74 -2.45
C GLN A 232 -3.70 -21.27 -3.45
N GLU A 233 -4.87 -21.92 -3.49
CA GLU A 233 -5.98 -21.51 -4.36
C GLU A 233 -6.56 -20.15 -3.94
N GLU A 234 -6.70 -19.91 -2.64
CA GLU A 234 -7.13 -18.60 -2.12
C GLU A 234 -6.11 -17.50 -2.45
N ALA A 235 -4.81 -17.82 -2.35
CA ALA A 235 -3.76 -16.87 -2.73
C ALA A 235 -3.82 -16.53 -4.22
N LYS A 236 -4.04 -17.54 -5.09
CA LYS A 236 -4.23 -17.33 -6.53
C LYS A 236 -5.46 -16.48 -6.85
N GLU A 237 -6.54 -16.66 -6.08
CA GLU A 237 -7.75 -15.85 -6.18
C GLU A 237 -7.46 -14.37 -5.91
N ILE A 238 -6.68 -14.08 -4.88
CA ILE A 238 -6.23 -12.71 -4.56
C ILE A 238 -5.35 -12.15 -5.68
N VAL A 239 -4.42 -12.95 -6.20
CA VAL A 239 -3.55 -12.54 -7.32
C VAL A 239 -4.39 -12.13 -8.54
N LYS A 240 -5.39 -12.94 -8.89
CA LYS A 240 -6.28 -12.64 -10.03
C LYS A 240 -7.15 -11.41 -9.78
N TYR A 241 -7.72 -11.30 -8.59
CA TYR A 241 -8.54 -10.13 -8.21
C TYR A 241 -7.75 -8.83 -8.32
N ALA A 242 -6.52 -8.83 -7.87
CA ALA A 242 -5.60 -7.71 -7.97
C ALA A 242 -5.20 -7.43 -9.42
N ALA A 243 -4.87 -8.48 -10.19
CA ALA A 243 -4.46 -8.36 -11.59
C ALA A 243 -5.56 -7.75 -12.48
N ASP A 244 -6.83 -8.07 -12.20
CA ASP A 244 -7.96 -7.46 -12.88
C ASP A 244 -8.00 -5.93 -12.71
N ARG A 245 -7.35 -5.42 -11.67
CA ARG A 245 -7.23 -4.00 -11.32
C ARG A 245 -5.81 -3.45 -11.53
N PHE A 246 -5.00 -4.17 -12.31
CA PHE A 246 -3.62 -3.81 -12.63
C PHE A 246 -2.72 -3.63 -11.39
N ILE A 247 -3.01 -4.41 -10.34
CA ILE A 247 -2.23 -4.47 -9.12
C ILE A 247 -1.47 -5.79 -9.09
N THR A 248 -0.15 -5.69 -8.92
CA THR A 248 0.72 -6.85 -8.73
C THR A 248 0.81 -7.17 -7.24
N VAL A 249 0.64 -8.44 -6.88
CA VAL A 249 0.80 -8.90 -5.50
C VAL A 249 2.22 -9.38 -5.30
N ILE A 250 2.96 -8.70 -4.42
CA ILE A 250 4.32 -9.12 -4.03
C ILE A 250 4.21 -9.97 -2.76
N PRO A 251 4.56 -11.27 -2.83
CA PRO A 251 4.59 -12.09 -1.63
C PRO A 251 5.85 -11.83 -0.83
N GLU A 252 5.73 -11.82 0.49
CA GLU A 252 6.89 -11.84 1.37
C GLU A 252 6.88 -13.07 2.26
N VAL A 253 8.00 -13.81 2.22
CA VAL A 253 8.38 -14.82 3.21
C VAL A 253 9.62 -14.28 3.90
N ASP A 254 9.47 -13.81 5.13
CA ASP A 254 10.56 -13.18 5.87
C ASP A 254 11.60 -14.20 6.34
N LEU A 255 12.85 -13.98 6.01
CA LEU A 255 14.00 -14.87 6.28
C LEU A 255 15.21 -14.01 6.71
N PRO A 256 16.13 -14.53 7.53
CA PRO A 256 16.01 -15.70 8.37
C PRO A 256 15.40 -15.41 9.73
N GLY A 257 15.15 -14.14 10.06
CA GLY A 257 14.43 -13.69 11.24
C GLY A 257 12.91 -13.78 11.07
N HIS A 258 12.17 -13.47 12.12
CA HIS A 258 10.70 -13.53 12.12
C HIS A 258 10.13 -14.87 11.66
N MET A 259 10.77 -15.97 12.09
CA MET A 259 10.49 -17.32 11.62
C MET A 259 10.03 -18.28 12.72
N MET A 260 9.56 -17.77 13.86
CA MET A 260 9.06 -18.64 14.92
C MET A 260 7.87 -19.51 14.49
N GLY A 261 7.01 -19.00 13.59
CA GLY A 261 5.93 -19.80 13.01
C GLY A 261 6.44 -21.05 12.28
N ALA A 262 7.58 -20.95 11.60
CA ALA A 262 8.24 -22.10 10.98
C ALA A 262 8.97 -22.97 12.00
N LEU A 263 9.64 -22.37 12.97
CA LEU A 263 10.40 -23.11 13.98
C LEU A 263 9.53 -23.98 14.90
N VAL A 264 8.36 -23.50 15.28
CA VAL A 264 7.41 -24.32 16.06
C VAL A 264 6.88 -25.50 15.25
N SER A 265 6.82 -25.34 13.93
CA SER A 265 6.35 -26.39 12.99
C SER A 265 7.44 -27.41 12.68
N TYR A 266 8.69 -26.95 12.51
CA TYR A 266 9.86 -27.75 12.13
C TYR A 266 11.07 -27.31 12.97
N PRO A 267 11.16 -27.78 14.24
CA PRO A 267 12.18 -27.31 15.18
C PRO A 267 13.62 -27.54 14.73
N GLU A 268 13.86 -28.52 13.86
CA GLU A 268 15.19 -28.80 13.28
C GLU A 268 15.76 -27.68 12.42
N LEU A 269 14.92 -26.69 12.04
CA LEU A 269 15.36 -25.53 11.28
C LEU A 269 16.05 -24.47 12.15
N GLY A 270 15.94 -24.55 13.46
CA GLY A 270 16.59 -23.64 14.39
C GLY A 270 17.93 -24.16 14.90
N CYS A 271 18.78 -23.27 15.37
CA CYS A 271 20.12 -23.61 15.87
C CYS A 271 20.09 -24.55 17.08
N THR A 272 19.09 -24.43 17.96
CA THR A 272 18.99 -25.22 19.18
C THR A 272 18.21 -26.52 18.99
N GLY A 273 17.49 -26.67 17.89
CA GLY A 273 16.62 -27.84 17.65
C GLY A 273 15.32 -27.83 18.44
N GLY A 274 15.06 -26.79 19.22
CA GLY A 274 13.83 -26.64 20.00
C GLY A 274 13.75 -27.55 21.24
N PRO A 275 12.53 -27.82 21.75
CA PRO A 275 11.23 -27.37 21.21
C PRO A 275 11.02 -25.86 21.32
N TYR A 276 10.18 -25.32 20.44
CA TYR A 276 9.84 -23.92 20.42
C TYR A 276 8.34 -23.71 20.69
N GLU A 277 8.00 -22.58 21.31
CA GLU A 277 6.63 -22.16 21.51
C GLU A 277 6.32 -20.98 20.61
N ILE A 278 5.09 -20.91 20.07
CA ILE A 278 4.68 -19.79 19.24
C ILE A 278 4.55 -18.54 20.12
N PRO A 279 5.17 -17.41 19.73
CA PRO A 279 5.01 -16.17 20.49
C PRO A 279 3.56 -15.67 20.43
N CYS A 280 3.09 -15.19 21.58
CA CYS A 280 1.78 -14.56 21.71
C CYS A 280 1.89 -13.06 21.96
N LYS A 281 3.09 -12.52 21.91
CA LYS A 281 3.44 -11.13 22.13
C LYS A 281 4.25 -10.59 20.95
N TRP A 282 4.49 -9.30 20.98
CA TRP A 282 5.19 -8.58 19.91
C TRP A 282 6.66 -8.36 20.26
N GLY A 283 7.52 -8.33 19.26
CA GLY A 283 8.93 -8.08 19.43
C GLY A 283 9.84 -8.78 18.43
N VAL A 284 11.14 -8.72 18.72
CA VAL A 284 12.19 -9.43 18.00
C VAL A 284 12.66 -10.58 18.87
N PHE A 285 12.64 -11.80 18.35
CA PHE A 285 12.96 -13.01 19.11
C PHE A 285 14.34 -13.54 18.72
N PRO A 286 15.08 -14.12 19.69
CA PRO A 286 16.44 -14.57 19.41
C PRO A 286 16.53 -15.80 18.52
N ASP A 287 15.49 -16.65 18.49
CA ASP A 287 15.48 -17.85 17.67
C ASP A 287 15.05 -17.54 16.24
N VAL A 288 15.94 -17.85 15.32
CA VAL A 288 15.79 -17.59 13.88
C VAL A 288 16.22 -18.86 13.12
N LEU A 289 16.05 -18.89 11.81
CA LEU A 289 16.55 -20.02 11.02
C LEU A 289 18.06 -20.17 11.21
N CYS A 290 18.52 -21.42 11.28
CA CYS A 290 19.96 -21.71 11.36
C CYS A 290 20.64 -21.42 10.01
N GLY A 291 21.28 -20.27 9.91
CA GLY A 291 21.84 -19.76 8.65
C GLY A 291 22.96 -20.61 8.05
N GLY A 292 23.66 -21.39 8.86
CA GLY A 292 24.75 -22.26 8.41
C GLY A 292 24.32 -23.68 8.06
N ASN A 293 23.06 -24.05 8.24
CA ASN A 293 22.56 -25.38 7.98
C ASN A 293 22.02 -25.49 6.54
N ASP A 294 22.59 -26.40 5.76
CA ASP A 294 22.15 -26.64 4.38
C ASP A 294 20.71 -27.10 4.26
N ARG A 295 20.18 -27.80 5.28
CA ARG A 295 18.75 -28.18 5.37
C ARG A 295 17.86 -26.95 5.43
N THR A 296 18.23 -25.96 6.21
CA THR A 296 17.51 -24.69 6.33
C THR A 296 17.50 -23.94 5.01
N LEU A 297 18.64 -23.92 4.34
CA LEU A 297 18.74 -23.31 3.00
C LEU A 297 17.83 -24.04 2.00
N GLN A 298 17.80 -25.37 2.03
CA GLN A 298 16.91 -26.15 1.16
C GLN A 298 15.42 -25.89 1.47
N PHE A 299 15.09 -25.78 2.74
CA PHE A 299 13.73 -25.39 3.17
C PHE A 299 13.33 -24.05 2.54
N ALA A 300 14.18 -23.04 2.66
CA ALA A 300 13.93 -21.71 2.08
C ALA A 300 13.74 -21.79 0.55
N LYS A 301 14.58 -22.53 -0.14
CA LYS A 301 14.48 -22.73 -1.59
C LYS A 301 13.17 -23.41 -1.99
N ASP A 302 12.77 -24.46 -1.26
CA ASP A 302 11.54 -25.20 -1.53
C ASP A 302 10.30 -24.32 -1.32
N VAL A 303 10.27 -23.55 -0.23
CA VAL A 303 9.18 -22.61 0.07
C VAL A 303 9.04 -21.58 -1.06
N LEU A 304 10.16 -20.96 -1.44
CA LEU A 304 10.13 -19.91 -2.46
C LEU A 304 9.79 -20.44 -3.85
N ASN A 305 10.13 -21.67 -4.17
CA ASN A 305 9.68 -22.29 -5.42
C ASN A 305 8.15 -22.41 -5.47
N GLU A 306 7.50 -22.84 -4.39
CA GLU A 306 6.04 -22.86 -4.33
C GLU A 306 5.44 -21.46 -4.36
N ILE A 307 6.05 -20.51 -3.68
CA ILE A 307 5.63 -19.08 -3.72
C ILE A 307 5.66 -18.56 -5.16
N MET A 308 6.73 -18.83 -5.91
CA MET A 308 6.83 -18.38 -7.31
C MET A 308 5.84 -19.07 -8.24
N ASP A 309 5.39 -20.29 -7.92
CA ASP A 309 4.32 -20.97 -8.66
C ASP A 309 2.95 -20.30 -8.45
N ILE A 310 2.74 -19.70 -7.27
CA ILE A 310 1.49 -19.02 -6.91
C ILE A 310 1.47 -17.57 -7.44
N PHE A 311 2.57 -16.86 -7.26
CA PHE A 311 2.68 -15.41 -7.49
C PHE A 311 3.51 -15.12 -8.73
N PRO A 312 2.91 -14.53 -9.79
CA PRO A 312 3.65 -14.17 -11.01
C PRO A 312 4.45 -12.87 -10.87
N SER A 313 4.52 -12.28 -9.68
CA SER A 313 5.22 -11.02 -9.40
C SER A 313 6.66 -11.03 -9.89
N PRO A 314 7.13 -9.94 -10.51
CA PRO A 314 8.55 -9.79 -10.83
C PRO A 314 9.43 -9.66 -9.57
N TYR A 315 8.85 -9.22 -8.46
CA TYR A 315 9.54 -9.11 -7.17
C TYR A 315 9.11 -10.21 -6.22
N ILE A 316 10.08 -10.87 -5.59
CA ILE A 316 9.85 -11.82 -4.50
C ILE A 316 10.56 -11.26 -3.27
N HIS A 317 9.79 -10.90 -2.24
CA HIS A 317 10.33 -10.31 -1.03
C HIS A 317 10.72 -11.40 -0.05
N ILE A 318 11.96 -11.37 0.42
CA ILE A 318 12.49 -12.38 1.35
C ILE A 318 12.87 -11.80 2.72
N GLY A 319 12.43 -10.59 3.00
CA GLY A 319 12.63 -9.96 4.31
C GLY A 319 14.07 -9.54 4.57
N GLY A 320 14.72 -10.20 5.51
CA GLY A 320 16.11 -9.93 5.90
C GLY A 320 16.25 -9.03 7.12
N ASP A 321 15.13 -8.57 7.67
CA ASP A 321 15.09 -7.65 8.79
C ASP A 321 15.18 -8.34 10.15
N GLU A 322 15.64 -7.58 11.13
CA GLU A 322 15.57 -7.89 12.56
C GLU A 322 15.95 -9.34 12.90
N CYS A 323 17.06 -9.80 12.33
CA CYS A 323 17.59 -11.14 12.57
C CYS A 323 18.73 -11.09 13.60
N PRO A 324 18.45 -11.39 14.89
CA PRO A 324 19.51 -11.44 15.90
C PRO A 324 20.52 -12.54 15.59
N LYS A 325 21.77 -12.26 15.84
CA LYS A 325 22.87 -13.19 15.56
C LYS A 325 23.32 -14.00 16.79
N VAL A 326 22.69 -13.79 17.94
CA VAL A 326 23.13 -14.40 19.21
C VAL A 326 23.14 -15.92 19.15
N ARG A 327 22.18 -16.55 18.47
CA ARG A 327 22.16 -18.01 18.30
C ARG A 327 23.25 -18.48 17.33
N TRP A 328 23.47 -17.75 16.24
CA TRP A 328 24.50 -18.07 15.26
C TRP A 328 25.91 -17.99 15.82
N GLU A 329 26.16 -17.02 16.71
CA GLU A 329 27.47 -16.84 17.38
C GLU A 329 27.86 -18.08 18.17
N LYS A 330 26.91 -18.79 18.73
CA LYS A 330 27.10 -19.97 19.59
C LYS A 330 26.78 -21.29 18.90
N CYS A 331 26.32 -21.27 17.65
CA CYS A 331 25.91 -22.45 16.92
C CYS A 331 27.09 -23.12 16.23
N PRO A 332 27.42 -24.37 16.57
CA PRO A 332 28.54 -25.07 15.92
C PRO A 332 28.35 -25.20 14.40
N VAL A 333 27.11 -25.39 13.93
CA VAL A 333 26.80 -25.52 12.50
C VAL A 333 27.03 -24.18 11.77
N CYS A 334 26.53 -23.07 12.33
CA CYS A 334 26.76 -21.75 11.76
C CYS A 334 28.24 -21.40 11.74
N GLN A 335 28.96 -21.64 12.85
CA GLN A 335 30.39 -21.33 12.93
C GLN A 335 31.23 -22.22 11.98
N ALA A 336 30.83 -23.49 11.80
CA ALA A 336 31.49 -24.35 10.82
C ALA A 336 31.31 -23.84 9.39
N LYS A 337 30.12 -23.37 9.03
CA LYS A 337 29.85 -22.77 7.72
C LYS A 337 30.65 -21.49 7.52
N ILE A 338 30.74 -20.64 8.54
CA ILE A 338 31.55 -19.42 8.52
C ILE A 338 33.02 -19.76 8.19
N ARG A 339 33.58 -20.78 8.86
CA ARG A 339 34.94 -21.22 8.59
C ARG A 339 35.11 -21.81 7.17
N GLU A 340 34.17 -22.64 6.75
CA GLU A 340 34.15 -23.22 5.40
C GLU A 340 34.15 -22.13 4.33
N LEU A 341 33.40 -21.06 4.52
CA LEU A 341 33.30 -19.95 3.58
C LEU A 341 34.44 -18.93 3.74
N GLY A 342 35.29 -19.07 4.75
CA GLY A 342 36.36 -18.13 5.02
C GLY A 342 35.91 -16.75 5.47
N LEU A 343 34.72 -16.65 6.08
CA LEU A 343 34.16 -15.38 6.54
C LEU A 343 34.87 -14.92 7.81
N LYS A 344 35.19 -13.62 7.87
CA LYS A 344 35.86 -13.00 9.01
C LYS A 344 35.26 -11.63 9.29
N ASP A 345 35.28 -11.22 10.56
CA ASP A 345 34.86 -9.88 10.95
C ASP A 345 35.70 -8.83 10.21
N THR A 346 35.02 -7.81 9.71
CA THR A 346 35.60 -6.61 9.14
C THR A 346 35.11 -5.39 9.93
N PRO A 347 35.72 -4.20 9.74
CA PRO A 347 35.20 -2.98 10.38
C PRO A 347 33.75 -2.64 10.01
N LYS A 348 33.30 -3.08 8.84
CA LYS A 348 31.94 -2.80 8.36
C LYS A 348 30.94 -3.91 8.67
N HIS A 349 31.38 -5.18 8.67
CA HIS A 349 30.47 -6.32 8.69
C HIS A 349 31.00 -7.44 9.59
N SER A 350 30.18 -7.93 10.51
CA SER A 350 30.50 -9.13 11.28
C SER A 350 30.46 -10.38 10.39
N LYS A 351 31.16 -11.43 10.80
CA LYS A 351 31.14 -12.71 10.08
C LYS A 351 29.72 -13.31 10.07
N GLU A 352 28.94 -13.10 11.11
CA GLU A 352 27.54 -13.56 11.18
C GLU A 352 26.66 -12.77 10.22
N ASN A 353 26.82 -11.44 10.10
CA ASN A 353 26.12 -10.65 9.09
C ASN A 353 26.50 -11.08 7.67
N GLN A 354 27.76 -11.43 7.44
CA GLN A 354 28.22 -11.99 6.15
C GLN A 354 27.58 -13.36 5.88
N LEU A 355 27.38 -14.19 6.91
CA LEU A 355 26.65 -15.45 6.77
C LEU A 355 25.22 -15.22 6.35
N GLN A 356 24.56 -14.19 6.89
CA GLN A 356 23.21 -13.83 6.44
C GLN A 356 23.21 -13.43 4.96
N THR A 357 24.17 -12.64 4.53
CA THR A 357 24.30 -12.29 3.11
C THR A 357 24.50 -13.53 2.23
N TYR A 358 25.34 -14.47 2.67
CA TYR A 358 25.49 -15.75 1.97
C TYR A 358 24.14 -16.49 1.84
N PHE A 359 23.44 -16.65 2.96
CA PHE A 359 22.14 -17.33 2.99
C PHE A 359 21.15 -16.65 2.03
N MET A 360 21.01 -15.33 2.14
CA MET A 360 20.11 -14.56 1.29
C MET A 360 20.52 -14.63 -0.19
N SER A 361 21.81 -14.63 -0.48
CA SER A 361 22.33 -14.74 -1.85
C SER A 361 22.02 -16.11 -2.46
N GLU A 362 22.17 -17.17 -1.70
CA GLU A 362 21.84 -18.53 -2.17
C GLU A 362 20.34 -18.68 -2.47
N VAL A 363 19.50 -18.08 -1.61
CA VAL A 363 18.05 -17.98 -1.85
C VAL A 363 17.77 -17.12 -3.09
N GLY A 364 18.48 -16.02 -3.23
CA GLY A 364 18.35 -15.11 -4.37
C GLY A 364 18.66 -15.76 -5.72
N LYS A 365 19.57 -16.73 -5.76
CA LYS A 365 19.86 -17.48 -6.99
C LYS A 365 18.63 -18.22 -7.52
N VAL A 366 17.87 -18.84 -6.63
CA VAL A 366 16.63 -19.55 -7.01
C VAL A 366 15.60 -18.56 -7.58
N ILE A 367 15.51 -17.38 -6.99
CA ILE A 367 14.63 -16.30 -7.47
C ILE A 367 15.07 -15.82 -8.85
N ASN A 368 16.35 -15.52 -9.01
CA ASN A 368 16.91 -15.05 -10.27
C ASN A 368 16.83 -16.09 -11.39
N ASP A 369 17.04 -17.37 -11.07
CA ASP A 369 16.94 -18.48 -12.03
C ASP A 369 15.54 -18.61 -12.64
N ARG A 370 14.52 -18.15 -11.93
CA ARG A 370 13.14 -18.09 -12.43
C ARG A 370 12.76 -16.73 -13.01
N GLY A 371 13.74 -15.88 -13.29
CA GLY A 371 13.53 -14.58 -13.94
C GLY A 371 12.89 -13.52 -13.04
N ARG A 372 12.90 -13.73 -11.72
CA ARG A 372 12.35 -12.78 -10.75
C ARG A 372 13.48 -11.99 -10.08
N LYS A 373 13.11 -10.94 -9.37
CA LYS A 373 14.06 -10.08 -8.64
C LYS A 373 13.86 -10.26 -7.13
N MET A 374 14.98 -10.46 -6.44
CA MET A 374 15.01 -10.48 -4.99
C MET A 374 14.77 -9.09 -4.41
N LEU A 375 13.86 -8.99 -3.46
CA LEU A 375 13.52 -7.77 -2.73
C LEU A 375 13.68 -8.04 -1.23
N GLY A 376 14.21 -7.10 -0.48
CA GLY A 376 14.35 -7.25 0.98
C GLY A 376 14.48 -5.92 1.68
N TRP A 377 14.40 -5.96 3.00
CA TRP A 377 14.54 -4.78 3.85
C TRP A 377 16.01 -4.31 3.89
N ASP A 378 16.23 -3.07 4.34
CA ASP A 378 17.57 -2.43 4.24
C ASP A 378 18.65 -3.01 5.14
N GLU A 379 18.30 -3.88 6.09
CA GLU A 379 19.32 -4.65 6.84
C GLU A 379 20.16 -5.58 5.96
N MET A 380 19.72 -5.86 4.74
CA MET A 380 20.55 -6.59 3.76
C MET A 380 21.86 -5.88 3.45
N LEU A 381 21.94 -4.56 3.70
CA LEU A 381 23.17 -3.78 3.55
C LEU A 381 24.23 -4.12 4.62
N GLU A 382 23.82 -4.65 5.77
CA GLU A 382 24.72 -4.91 6.92
C GLU A 382 25.78 -5.97 6.66
N GLY A 383 25.56 -6.88 5.73
CA GLY A 383 26.52 -7.91 5.34
C GLY A 383 27.06 -7.76 3.92
N GLY A 384 26.69 -6.67 3.25
CA GLY A 384 26.87 -6.45 1.82
C GLY A 384 25.67 -6.94 1.02
N LEU A 385 25.37 -6.28 -0.10
CA LEU A 385 24.23 -6.64 -0.94
C LEU A 385 24.51 -7.86 -1.82
N ALA A 386 23.53 -8.76 -1.89
CA ALA A 386 23.51 -9.81 -2.89
C ALA A 386 23.38 -9.19 -4.30
N PRO A 387 23.99 -9.82 -5.35
CA PRO A 387 23.86 -9.32 -6.71
C PRO A 387 22.39 -9.19 -7.15
N GLY A 388 22.05 -8.06 -7.74
CA GLY A 388 20.72 -7.80 -8.27
C GLY A 388 19.62 -7.57 -7.22
N ALA A 389 19.97 -7.48 -5.94
CA ALA A 389 18.98 -7.22 -4.88
C ALA A 389 18.37 -5.83 -5.01
N THR A 390 17.05 -5.74 -4.82
CA THR A 390 16.33 -4.49 -4.65
C THR A 390 16.11 -4.26 -3.16
N VAL A 391 16.35 -3.04 -2.68
CA VAL A 391 16.33 -2.70 -1.25
C VAL A 391 15.06 -1.92 -0.92
N MET A 392 14.34 -2.38 0.10
CA MET A 392 13.23 -1.63 0.69
C MET A 392 13.73 -0.93 1.95
N SER A 393 13.81 0.39 1.90
CA SER A 393 14.41 1.23 2.94
C SER A 393 13.37 1.61 3.98
N TRP A 394 13.45 1.03 5.19
CA TRP A 394 12.47 1.25 6.25
C TRP A 394 13.05 1.90 7.52
N THR A 395 14.32 1.63 7.85
CA THR A 395 14.93 2.18 9.07
C THR A 395 15.10 3.70 9.00
N GLY A 396 15.13 4.21 7.81
CA GLY A 396 15.25 5.63 7.46
C GLY A 396 15.45 5.76 5.97
N VAL A 397 15.97 6.89 5.53
CA VAL A 397 16.26 7.13 4.10
C VAL A 397 17.68 6.69 3.71
N LYS A 398 18.56 6.49 4.67
CA LYS A 398 19.98 6.18 4.43
C LYS A 398 20.19 4.89 3.64
N GLY A 399 19.41 3.85 3.95
CA GLY A 399 19.50 2.56 3.24
C GLY A 399 19.20 2.70 1.74
N GLY A 400 18.16 3.45 1.41
CA GLY A 400 17.82 3.72 0.00
C GLY A 400 18.88 4.56 -0.70
N ILE A 401 19.44 5.56 -0.03
CA ILE A 401 20.54 6.38 -0.56
C ILE A 401 21.78 5.50 -0.84
N GLU A 402 22.16 4.65 0.11
CA GLU A 402 23.28 3.73 -0.06
C GLU A 402 23.05 2.75 -1.21
N ALA A 403 21.85 2.15 -1.27
CA ALA A 403 21.50 1.24 -2.36
C ALA A 403 21.59 1.92 -3.73
N ALA A 404 21.03 3.13 -3.86
CA ALA A 404 21.08 3.90 -5.09
C ALA A 404 22.51 4.24 -5.51
N ARG A 405 23.38 4.59 -4.56
CA ARG A 405 24.82 4.83 -4.81
C ARG A 405 25.56 3.57 -5.26
N LEU A 406 25.07 2.41 -4.85
CA LEU A 406 25.60 1.11 -5.29
C LEU A 406 24.94 0.63 -6.59
N HIS A 407 24.10 1.43 -7.21
CA HIS A 407 23.33 1.11 -8.43
C HIS A 407 22.37 -0.08 -8.25
N HIS A 408 21.79 -0.19 -7.06
CA HIS A 408 20.68 -1.08 -6.76
C HIS A 408 19.38 -0.28 -6.67
N ASP A 409 18.32 -0.82 -7.24
CA ASP A 409 16.99 -0.23 -7.09
C ASP A 409 16.57 -0.18 -5.62
N ALA A 410 15.92 0.89 -5.23
CA ALA A 410 15.42 1.08 -3.88
C ALA A 410 13.96 1.56 -3.88
N ILE A 411 13.23 1.07 -2.89
CA ILE A 411 11.84 1.47 -2.61
C ILE A 411 11.84 2.11 -1.23
N MET A 412 11.30 3.33 -1.13
CA MET A 412 11.34 4.11 0.10
C MET A 412 10.08 3.89 0.93
N THR A 413 10.26 3.40 2.16
CA THR A 413 9.17 3.23 3.13
C THR A 413 9.64 3.55 4.56
N PRO A 414 10.26 4.75 4.79
CA PRO A 414 10.87 5.04 6.09
C PRO A 414 9.84 5.10 7.20
N ILE A 415 10.17 4.44 8.33
CA ILE A 415 9.30 4.35 9.52
C ILE A 415 8.85 5.72 10.03
N GLN A 416 9.69 6.75 9.87
CA GLN A 416 9.40 8.10 10.33
C GLN A 416 8.21 8.75 9.60
N TYR A 417 7.86 8.26 8.41
CA TYR A 417 6.84 8.87 7.54
C TYR A 417 5.73 7.90 7.13
N LEU A 418 6.06 6.65 6.79
CA LEU A 418 5.19 5.78 6.00
C LEU A 418 4.75 4.49 6.73
N TYR A 419 5.04 4.34 8.01
CA TYR A 419 4.46 3.28 8.84
C TYR A 419 3.18 3.79 9.49
N PHE A 420 2.05 3.28 9.03
CA PHE A 420 0.72 3.72 9.47
C PHE A 420 0.22 3.02 10.74
N SER A 421 1.04 2.15 11.30
CA SER A 421 0.73 1.32 12.48
C SER A 421 1.01 1.98 13.82
N ASN A 422 1.52 3.21 13.84
CA ASN A 422 1.88 3.88 15.09
C ASN A 422 0.62 4.27 15.91
N PRO A 423 0.50 3.82 17.18
CA PRO A 423 -0.63 4.16 18.02
C PRO A 423 -0.66 5.64 18.45
N THR A 424 0.49 6.33 18.46
CA THR A 424 0.60 7.74 18.85
C THR A 424 0.40 8.69 17.68
N TYR A 425 -0.61 8.44 16.90
CA TYR A 425 -0.93 9.29 15.75
C TYR A 425 -1.31 10.70 16.20
N ASN A 426 -0.51 11.69 15.80
CA ASN A 426 -0.88 13.10 15.94
C ASN A 426 -1.55 13.56 14.63
N ARG A 427 -2.67 14.26 14.76
CA ARG A 427 -3.54 14.61 13.63
C ARG A 427 -2.91 15.62 12.67
N ILE A 428 -2.26 16.65 13.18
CA ILE A 428 -1.78 17.79 12.39
C ILE A 428 -0.25 17.86 12.36
N LYS A 429 0.36 17.78 13.50
CA LYS A 429 1.81 17.90 13.68
C LYS A 429 2.38 16.64 14.32
N GLY A 430 3.65 16.44 14.18
CA GLY A 430 4.35 15.32 14.75
C GLY A 430 4.48 14.16 13.79
N THR A 431 5.02 13.07 14.29
CA THR A 431 5.28 11.88 13.49
C THR A 431 4.00 11.24 12.98
N LYS A 432 3.94 10.98 11.69
CA LYS A 432 2.91 10.19 11.00
C LYS A 432 1.53 10.85 10.87
N SER A 433 1.45 12.18 10.98
CA SER A 433 0.25 12.93 10.61
C SER A 433 0.01 12.89 9.09
N LEU A 434 -1.19 13.31 8.67
CA LEU A 434 -1.51 13.46 7.24
C LEU A 434 -0.49 14.36 6.51
N GLY A 435 -0.16 15.51 7.11
CA GLY A 435 0.84 16.44 6.56
C GLY A 435 2.25 15.85 6.54
N ARG A 436 2.60 15.04 7.52
CA ARG A 436 3.89 14.37 7.57
C ARG A 436 4.06 13.42 6.38
N VAL A 437 3.06 12.62 6.08
CA VAL A 437 3.07 11.73 4.90
C VAL A 437 3.20 12.56 3.62
N TYR A 438 2.39 13.60 3.49
CA TYR A 438 2.34 14.43 2.29
C TYR A 438 3.67 15.14 2.00
N THR A 439 4.41 15.52 3.02
CA THR A 439 5.69 16.23 2.87
C THR A 439 6.88 15.32 2.60
N PHE A 440 6.71 14.00 2.69
CA PHE A 440 7.81 13.07 2.40
C PHE A 440 8.19 13.11 0.93
N GLU A 441 9.48 13.39 0.66
CA GLU A 441 10.07 13.33 -0.68
C GLU A 441 10.89 12.04 -0.81
N PRO A 442 10.45 11.07 -1.63
CA PRO A 442 11.15 9.79 -1.75
C PRO A 442 12.57 9.89 -2.32
N VAL A 443 12.82 10.86 -3.19
CA VAL A 443 14.14 11.03 -3.82
C VAL A 443 14.93 12.09 -3.06
N SER A 444 15.96 11.66 -2.33
CA SER A 444 16.82 12.56 -1.57
C SER A 444 17.63 13.47 -2.49
N ASN A 445 17.76 14.76 -2.13
CA ASN A 445 18.62 15.69 -2.83
C ASN A 445 20.12 15.42 -2.61
N GLU A 446 20.48 14.52 -1.68
CA GLU A 446 21.86 14.06 -1.50
C GLU A 446 22.33 13.15 -2.66
N LEU A 447 21.40 12.58 -3.42
CA LEU A 447 21.72 11.73 -4.57
C LEU A 447 22.16 12.58 -5.77
N ALA A 448 23.21 12.13 -6.44
CA ALA A 448 23.60 12.68 -7.73
C ALA A 448 22.53 12.39 -8.79
N GLU A 449 22.49 13.18 -9.85
CA GLU A 449 21.47 13.09 -10.91
C GLU A 449 21.35 11.67 -11.48
N ASP A 450 22.47 11.01 -11.75
CA ASP A 450 22.52 9.66 -12.32
C ASP A 450 22.18 8.55 -11.31
N GLU A 451 22.12 8.88 -10.01
CA GLU A 451 21.74 7.94 -8.96
C GLU A 451 20.23 7.96 -8.66
N ARG A 452 19.55 9.05 -8.95
CA ARG A 452 18.13 9.26 -8.62
C ARG A 452 17.20 8.23 -9.25
N LYS A 453 17.51 7.76 -10.45
CA LYS A 453 16.72 6.76 -11.18
C LYS A 453 16.60 5.42 -10.44
N TYR A 454 17.49 5.14 -9.48
CA TYR A 454 17.43 3.92 -8.69
C TYR A 454 16.39 3.96 -7.59
N ILE A 455 15.86 5.14 -7.24
CA ILE A 455 14.67 5.25 -6.39
C ILE A 455 13.46 5.03 -7.28
N ILE A 456 12.96 3.79 -7.29
CA ILE A 456 11.90 3.38 -8.23
C ILE A 456 10.49 3.66 -7.72
N GLY A 457 10.36 4.00 -6.45
CA GLY A 457 9.07 4.33 -5.86
C GLY A 457 9.07 4.34 -4.35
N THR A 458 7.86 4.37 -3.82
CA THR A 458 7.64 4.44 -2.38
C THR A 458 6.41 3.63 -1.98
N GLN A 459 6.31 3.32 -0.68
CA GLN A 459 5.32 2.40 -0.15
C GLN A 459 4.91 2.79 1.26
N GLY A 460 3.62 2.66 1.58
CA GLY A 460 3.14 2.69 2.95
C GLY A 460 3.06 1.29 3.53
N CYS A 461 3.21 1.17 4.84
CA CYS A 461 3.13 -0.10 5.55
C CYS A 461 2.13 -0.02 6.70
N ILE A 462 1.34 -1.09 6.85
CA ILE A 462 0.53 -1.31 8.05
C ILE A 462 0.92 -2.63 8.70
N TRP A 463 1.62 -2.53 9.83
CA TRP A 463 1.95 -3.64 10.71
C TRP A 463 0.77 -3.85 11.68
N THR A 464 0.45 -5.09 12.00
CA THR A 464 -0.82 -5.40 12.65
C THR A 464 -0.71 -5.86 14.10
N GLU A 465 0.39 -5.60 14.77
CA GLU A 465 0.52 -5.92 16.21
C GLU A 465 -0.67 -5.37 17.01
N TRP A 466 -1.08 -4.13 16.73
CA TRP A 466 -2.19 -3.44 17.40
C TRP A 466 -3.38 -3.18 16.47
N THR A 467 -3.40 -3.79 15.29
CA THR A 467 -4.44 -3.65 14.27
C THR A 467 -5.15 -4.99 14.08
N ARG A 468 -6.12 -5.28 14.92
CA ARG A 468 -6.73 -6.61 15.02
C ARG A 468 -7.98 -6.82 14.18
N ASP A 469 -8.56 -5.77 13.62
CA ASP A 469 -9.79 -5.83 12.85
C ASP A 469 -9.85 -4.80 11.73
N SER A 470 -10.87 -4.88 10.89
CA SER A 470 -11.07 -3.99 9.75
C SER A 470 -11.33 -2.53 10.18
N LEU A 471 -12.02 -2.32 11.28
CA LEU A 471 -12.31 -0.98 11.80
C LEU A 471 -11.00 -0.26 12.15
N LYS A 472 -10.14 -0.92 12.91
CA LYS A 472 -8.83 -0.35 13.28
C LYS A 472 -7.93 -0.18 12.07
N MET A 473 -7.94 -1.14 11.14
CA MET A 473 -7.18 -1.07 9.89
C MET A 473 -7.53 0.20 9.13
N GLU A 474 -8.79 0.43 8.81
CA GLU A 474 -9.26 1.56 8.01
C GLU A 474 -9.03 2.89 8.73
N TRP A 475 -9.22 2.90 10.05
CA TRP A 475 -8.94 4.09 10.87
C TRP A 475 -7.46 4.50 10.81
N GLN A 476 -6.55 3.53 10.75
CA GLN A 476 -5.11 3.82 10.69
C GLN A 476 -4.63 4.19 9.29
N ILE A 477 -5.18 3.58 8.25
CA ILE A 477 -4.67 3.78 6.88
C ILE A 477 -5.37 4.90 6.12
N LEU A 478 -6.62 5.23 6.45
CA LEU A 478 -7.38 6.27 5.78
C LEU A 478 -7.59 7.47 6.70
N PRO A 479 -7.41 8.70 6.23
CA PRO A 479 -7.10 9.09 4.85
C PRO A 479 -5.59 9.22 4.53
N ARG A 480 -4.66 8.73 5.36
CA ARG A 480 -3.22 8.85 5.07
C ARG A 480 -2.84 8.20 3.73
N MET A 481 -3.55 7.16 3.31
CA MET A 481 -3.35 6.55 1.98
C MET A 481 -3.59 7.55 0.85
N ALA A 482 -4.49 8.51 1.04
CA ALA A 482 -4.70 9.58 0.07
C ALA A 482 -3.46 10.46 -0.10
N ALA A 483 -2.83 10.86 1.00
CA ALA A 483 -1.56 11.59 0.97
C ALA A 483 -0.44 10.76 0.34
N LEU A 484 -0.34 9.49 0.69
CA LEU A 484 0.60 8.55 0.08
C LEU A 484 0.40 8.48 -1.44
N SER A 485 -0.84 8.36 -1.91
CA SER A 485 -1.14 8.26 -3.34
C SER A 485 -0.60 9.47 -4.11
N GLU A 486 -0.68 10.64 -3.53
CA GLU A 486 -0.21 11.86 -4.21
C GLU A 486 1.31 11.97 -4.24
N ILE A 487 2.02 11.54 -3.20
CA ILE A 487 3.50 11.49 -3.27
C ILE A 487 4.01 10.39 -4.21
N GLN A 488 3.21 9.37 -4.46
CA GLN A 488 3.56 8.29 -5.40
C GLN A 488 3.30 8.66 -6.86
N TRP A 489 2.23 9.40 -7.08
CA TRP A 489 1.71 9.66 -8.42
C TRP A 489 2.11 11.03 -8.98
N THR A 490 1.97 12.08 -8.18
CA THR A 490 2.04 13.45 -8.64
C THR A 490 3.47 13.99 -8.59
N GLU A 491 3.92 14.62 -9.69
CA GLU A 491 5.22 15.30 -9.72
C GLU A 491 5.31 16.37 -8.62
N PRO A 492 6.48 16.56 -7.99
CA PRO A 492 6.62 17.52 -6.90
C PRO A 492 6.17 18.93 -7.25
N SER A 493 6.40 19.37 -8.50
CA SER A 493 5.98 20.68 -8.98
C SER A 493 4.48 20.88 -9.06
N HIS A 494 3.71 19.78 -9.10
CA HIS A 494 2.23 19.81 -9.19
C HIS A 494 1.57 19.53 -7.84
N LYS A 495 2.35 19.27 -6.80
CA LYS A 495 1.85 19.02 -5.45
C LYS A 495 1.64 20.32 -4.69
N ASN A 496 0.52 20.41 -3.96
CA ASN A 496 0.22 21.49 -3.05
C ASN A 496 -0.69 20.99 -1.94
N PHE A 497 -0.24 21.12 -0.69
CA PHE A 497 -0.99 20.57 0.45
C PHE A 497 -2.31 21.30 0.69
N ASP A 498 -2.37 22.61 0.52
CA ASP A 498 -3.64 23.35 0.64
C ASP A 498 -4.65 22.92 -0.42
N SER A 499 -4.19 22.72 -1.66
CA SER A 499 -5.01 22.14 -2.72
C SER A 499 -5.46 20.73 -2.39
N PHE A 500 -4.56 19.89 -1.85
CA PHE A 500 -4.88 18.54 -1.40
C PHE A 500 -6.03 18.55 -0.38
N LEU A 501 -5.94 19.41 0.63
CA LEU A 501 -6.98 19.53 1.66
C LEU A 501 -8.35 19.97 1.07
N LYS A 502 -8.34 20.79 0.02
CA LYS A 502 -9.57 21.20 -0.68
C LYS A 502 -10.19 20.08 -1.52
N ARG A 503 -9.37 19.17 -2.03
CA ARG A 503 -9.82 18.01 -2.82
C ARG A 503 -10.21 16.81 -1.95
N LEU A 504 -9.72 16.77 -0.72
CA LEU A 504 -9.95 15.65 0.19
C LEU A 504 -11.43 15.39 0.52
N PRO A 505 -12.29 16.39 0.77
CA PRO A 505 -13.68 16.15 1.10
C PRO A 505 -14.45 15.30 0.08
N ALA A 506 -14.17 15.46 -1.21
CA ALA A 506 -14.80 14.65 -2.26
C ALA A 506 -14.39 13.17 -2.16
N LEU A 507 -13.14 12.89 -1.85
CA LEU A 507 -12.66 11.52 -1.62
C LEU A 507 -13.23 10.92 -0.35
N LEU A 508 -13.33 11.70 0.74
CA LEU A 508 -13.93 11.26 1.99
C LEU A 508 -15.42 10.92 1.81
N ALA A 509 -16.11 11.61 0.92
CA ALA A 509 -17.50 11.28 0.58
C ALA A 509 -17.60 9.89 -0.06
N ILE A 510 -16.64 9.51 -0.90
CA ILE A 510 -16.54 8.14 -1.45
C ILE A 510 -16.28 7.13 -0.32
N TYR A 511 -15.40 7.44 0.60
CA TYR A 511 -15.15 6.57 1.76
C TYR A 511 -16.43 6.31 2.57
N ARG A 512 -17.21 7.36 2.84
CA ARG A 512 -18.50 7.24 3.54
C ARG A 512 -19.49 6.39 2.75
N ASP A 513 -19.59 6.61 1.45
CA ASP A 513 -20.48 5.84 0.58
C ASP A 513 -20.12 4.35 0.58
N ARG A 514 -18.83 4.02 0.60
CA ARG A 514 -18.34 2.64 0.67
C ARG A 514 -18.38 2.03 2.07
N GLY A 515 -18.69 2.82 3.11
CA GLY A 515 -18.73 2.36 4.49
C GLY A 515 -17.38 2.12 5.13
N TYR A 516 -16.33 2.80 4.67
CA TYR A 516 -15.01 2.71 5.30
C TYR A 516 -14.99 3.42 6.65
N ASP A 517 -14.34 2.78 7.64
CA ASP A 517 -14.19 3.31 9.00
C ASP A 517 -12.94 4.20 9.11
N PHE A 518 -12.85 5.18 8.22
CA PHE A 518 -11.70 6.07 8.15
C PHE A 518 -11.64 7.04 9.33
N ARG A 519 -10.46 7.61 9.56
CA ARG A 519 -10.25 8.57 10.64
C ARG A 519 -10.90 9.91 10.31
N GLN A 520 -11.92 10.29 11.09
CA GLN A 520 -12.71 11.51 10.87
C GLN A 520 -12.21 12.70 11.71
N ASP A 521 -11.45 12.46 12.77
CA ASP A 521 -10.96 13.48 13.71
C ASP A 521 -9.87 14.39 13.13
N ILE A 522 -9.49 14.21 11.87
CA ILE A 522 -8.60 15.11 11.14
C ILE A 522 -9.14 16.55 11.08
N TYR A 523 -10.45 16.72 11.16
CA TYR A 523 -11.12 18.02 11.17
C TYR A 523 -11.30 18.59 12.58
N ASP A 524 -10.96 17.86 13.64
CA ASP A 524 -11.05 18.35 15.00
C ASP A 524 -10.03 19.46 15.26
N VAL A 525 -10.38 20.36 16.17
CA VAL A 525 -9.49 21.44 16.57
C VAL A 525 -8.33 20.88 17.38
N ASN A 526 -7.10 21.17 16.95
CA ASN A 526 -5.90 20.92 17.75
C ASN A 526 -5.68 22.08 18.72
N ILE A 527 -5.36 21.74 19.97
CA ILE A 527 -5.09 22.71 21.01
C ILE A 527 -3.65 22.51 21.52
N ASP A 528 -2.80 23.53 21.32
CA ASP A 528 -1.47 23.56 21.87
C ASP A 528 -1.43 24.54 23.04
N ILE A 529 -0.96 24.08 24.20
CA ILE A 529 -0.80 24.91 25.40
C ILE A 529 0.69 25.04 25.70
N VAL A 530 1.20 26.27 25.61
CA VAL A 530 2.59 26.58 25.92
C VAL A 530 2.63 27.39 27.22
N PRO A 531 3.18 26.84 28.31
CA PRO A 531 3.32 27.57 29.54
C PRO A 531 4.25 28.77 29.37
N ALA A 532 3.88 29.91 29.95
CA ALA A 532 4.71 31.11 30.06
C ALA A 532 4.82 31.46 31.56
N PRO A 533 5.61 30.68 32.37
CA PRO A 533 5.61 30.75 33.82
C PRO A 533 6.09 32.09 34.37
N ASP A 534 7.01 32.78 33.69
CA ASP A 534 7.52 34.09 34.09
C ASP A 534 6.45 35.19 34.03
N GLU A 535 5.40 34.98 33.27
CA GLU A 535 4.27 35.90 33.14
C GLU A 535 3.04 35.44 33.94
N GLY A 536 3.10 34.26 34.56
CA GLY A 536 1.96 33.63 35.24
C GLY A 536 0.83 33.28 34.28
N LYS A 537 1.17 33.00 32.98
CA LYS A 537 0.23 32.80 31.88
C LYS A 537 0.56 31.54 31.11
N ALA A 538 -0.38 31.13 30.27
CA ALA A 538 -0.18 30.13 29.26
C ALA A 538 -0.66 30.67 27.90
N ARG A 539 0.05 30.32 26.86
CA ARG A 539 -0.37 30.62 25.47
C ARG A 539 -1.13 29.42 24.94
N ILE A 540 -2.32 29.64 24.41
CA ILE A 540 -3.14 28.59 23.81
C ILE A 540 -3.24 28.87 22.31
N ALA A 541 -2.89 27.89 21.49
CA ALA A 541 -3.02 27.97 20.05
C ALA A 541 -4.02 26.90 19.57
N PHE A 542 -4.92 27.31 18.68
CA PHE A 542 -5.90 26.44 18.05
C PHE A 542 -5.54 26.28 16.57
N GLN A 543 -5.68 25.05 16.04
CA GLN A 543 -5.46 24.76 14.62
C GLN A 543 -6.49 23.77 14.11
N THR A 544 -6.90 23.97 12.86
CA THR A 544 -7.69 23.01 12.07
C THR A 544 -6.97 22.69 10.76
N PHE A 545 -7.39 21.61 10.08
CA PHE A 545 -6.87 21.28 8.74
C PHE A 545 -7.44 22.16 7.63
N ASP A 546 -8.58 22.78 7.85
CA ASP A 546 -9.28 23.63 6.91
C ASP A 546 -9.37 25.07 7.44
N ASP A 547 -9.98 25.96 6.67
CA ASP A 547 -10.20 27.36 7.05
C ASP A 547 -11.47 27.52 7.94
N ALA A 548 -11.78 26.52 8.76
CA ALA A 548 -12.94 26.55 9.62
C ALA A 548 -12.81 27.63 10.69
N GLU A 549 -13.92 28.29 10.99
CA GLU A 549 -14.04 29.22 12.10
C GLU A 549 -13.99 28.43 13.41
N ILE A 550 -13.14 28.88 14.34
CA ILE A 550 -12.96 28.21 15.62
C ILE A 550 -13.67 29.03 16.72
N HIS A 551 -14.67 28.43 17.33
CA HIS A 551 -15.37 28.99 18.47
C HIS A 551 -14.83 28.39 19.77
N TYR A 552 -14.62 29.20 20.79
CA TYR A 552 -14.13 28.73 22.08
C TYR A 552 -14.71 29.53 23.25
N THR A 553 -14.70 28.92 24.44
CA THR A 553 -15.08 29.56 25.68
C THR A 553 -13.99 29.37 26.72
N LEU A 554 -13.92 30.25 27.71
CA LEU A 554 -12.94 30.17 28.81
C LEU A 554 -13.58 29.70 30.12
N ASP A 555 -14.88 29.59 30.18
CA ASP A 555 -15.66 29.27 31.37
C ASP A 555 -16.22 27.82 31.40
N GLY A 556 -15.87 27.03 30.37
CA GLY A 556 -16.35 25.65 30.24
C GLY A 556 -17.76 25.52 29.65
N SER A 557 -18.38 26.62 29.20
CA SER A 557 -19.64 26.57 28.46
C SER A 557 -19.39 26.03 27.05
N VAL A 558 -20.48 25.54 26.41
CA VAL A 558 -20.40 25.10 25.00
C VAL A 558 -20.29 26.35 24.13
N PRO A 559 -19.29 26.41 23.20
CA PRO A 559 -19.23 27.53 22.25
C PRO A 559 -20.44 27.58 21.32
N ASP A 560 -20.94 28.79 21.06
CA ASP A 560 -22.05 29.05 20.14
C ASP A 560 -21.63 29.00 18.67
#